data_8a391e388ff322e8b59fd6a6205ecdf3
#
_entry.id   8a391e388ff322e8b59fd6a6205ecdf3
#
_cell.length_a   1.000
_cell.length_b   1.000
_cell.length_c   1.000
_cell.angle_alpha   90.00
_cell.angle_beta   90.00
_cell.angle_gamma   90.00
#
_symmetry.space_group_name_H-M   'P 1'
#
loop_
_entity.id
_entity.type
_entity.pdbx_description
1 polymer ?
#
loop_
_entity_poly.entity_id
_entity_poly.type
_entity_poly.pdbx_seq_one_letter_code
_entity_poly.pdbx_strand_id
1 'polypeptide(L)'
;MIKLKNILPLAILGFFISGCSTLFPQTEEELPKYTEPRYNTEEPIQLSVNKVNIISEFTPTFTRPHVEHLFPVSIEKSAKLWAQDRIKAADYSSRKVAEVVIKDAGVTEEIEKGDNQIFNNDRIRYRANLVITIRITDLDNMSQASTNVEAWRELAIPADTDIAEKEQYWNGMVNKLFDEFNIKMSDNIYKNLNMYVINKPITPTYY
;
A
#
# COMPACT_ATOMS: atom_id res chain seq x y z
N MET A 1 101.28 -7.49 10.62
CA MET A 1 100.44 -8.13 11.64
C MET A 1 99.05 -7.45 11.66
N ILE A 2 98.04 -8.05 11.10
CA ILE A 2 96.83 -8.51 11.72
C ILE A 2 95.92 -7.36 12.21
N LYS A 3 94.74 -7.18 11.81
CA LYS A 3 93.54 -7.98 11.93
C LYS A 3 92.38 -7.42 11.11
N LEU A 4 91.70 -8.33 10.46
CA LEU A 4 90.42 -8.27 9.82
C LEU A 4 89.33 -7.81 10.81
N LYS A 5 88.50 -6.81 10.41
CA LYS A 5 87.26 -6.49 11.15
C LYS A 5 86.06 -6.72 10.26
N ASN A 6 85.26 -7.63 10.73
CA ASN A 6 83.97 -8.00 10.15
C ASN A 6 83.03 -6.76 10.12
N ILE A 7 82.53 -6.50 8.96
CA ILE A 7 81.39 -5.55 8.76
C ILE A 7 80.13 -6.43 8.71
N LEU A 8 79.28 -6.28 9.72
CA LEU A 8 77.96 -6.88 9.84
C LEU A 8 76.96 -6.01 9.09
N PRO A 9 76.20 -6.53 8.13
CA PRO A 9 75.15 -5.71 7.51
C PRO A 9 73.94 -5.72 8.42
N LEU A 10 73.48 -4.53 8.78
CA LEU A 10 72.24 -4.24 9.51
C LEU A 10 71.05 -4.48 8.58
N ALA A 11 70.34 -5.61 8.78
CA ALA A 11 69.11 -5.88 8.11
C ALA A 11 67.99 -5.02 8.69
N ILE A 12 67.49 -4.05 7.93
CA ILE A 12 66.32 -3.26 8.27
C ILE A 12 65.09 -4.12 7.98
N LEU A 13 64.47 -4.64 9.02
CA LEU A 13 63.21 -5.39 8.96
C LEU A 13 62.07 -4.39 8.83
N GLY A 14 61.59 -4.16 7.62
CA GLY A 14 60.40 -3.37 7.36
C GLY A 14 59.14 -4.06 7.88
N PHE A 15 58.56 -3.51 8.93
CA PHE A 15 57.25 -3.96 9.46
C PHE A 15 56.14 -3.39 8.56
N PHE A 16 55.62 -4.16 7.65
CA PHE A 16 54.40 -3.86 6.93
C PHE A 16 53.21 -4.07 7.91
N ILE A 17 52.73 -2.98 8.47
CA ILE A 17 51.43 -3.01 9.16
C ILE A 17 50.35 -3.04 8.10
N SER A 18 49.95 -4.22 7.68
CA SER A 18 48.73 -4.46 6.93
C SER A 18 47.55 -4.16 7.86
N GLY A 19 46.98 -2.98 7.76
CA GLY A 19 45.76 -2.59 8.42
C GLY A 19 44.60 -3.49 7.91
N CYS A 20 44.22 -4.53 8.64
CA CYS A 20 42.96 -5.21 8.46
C CYS A 20 41.84 -4.30 8.90
N SER A 21 41.26 -3.52 7.99
CA SER A 21 40.02 -2.79 8.18
C SER A 21 38.80 -3.64 7.74
N THR A 22 38.71 -4.88 8.23
CA THR A 22 37.59 -5.77 7.90
C THR A 22 37.14 -6.53 9.13
N LEU A 23 36.61 -5.82 10.13
CA LEU A 23 36.13 -6.53 11.33
C LEU A 23 34.75 -6.10 11.84
N PHE A 24 34.03 -5.31 11.08
CA PHE A 24 32.61 -5.15 11.36
C PHE A 24 31.86 -5.31 10.03
N PRO A 25 31.20 -6.45 9.76
CA PRO A 25 30.16 -6.45 8.75
C PRO A 25 29.15 -5.38 9.19
N GLN A 26 29.12 -4.27 8.48
CA GLN A 26 27.97 -3.39 8.53
C GLN A 26 26.82 -4.25 8.02
N THR A 27 26.06 -4.81 8.94
CA THR A 27 24.72 -5.30 8.60
C THR A 27 23.99 -4.04 8.19
N GLU A 28 23.90 -3.78 6.89
CA GLU A 28 22.91 -2.83 6.38
C GLU A 28 21.58 -3.38 6.92
N GLU A 29 21.02 -2.70 7.91
CA GLU A 29 19.64 -2.95 8.31
C GLU A 29 18.83 -2.65 7.05
N GLU A 30 18.41 -3.72 6.33
CA GLU A 30 17.47 -3.57 5.23
C GLU A 30 16.23 -2.90 5.79
N LEU A 31 16.03 -1.65 5.40
CA LEU A 31 14.81 -0.91 5.76
C LEU A 31 13.61 -1.75 5.32
N PRO A 32 12.59 -1.91 6.16
CA PRO A 32 11.43 -2.70 5.83
C PRO A 32 10.83 -2.18 4.51
N LYS A 33 10.79 -3.05 3.51
CA LYS A 33 10.26 -2.73 2.19
C LYS A 33 8.75 -2.89 2.22
N TYR A 34 8.03 -1.80 2.36
CA TYR A 34 6.58 -1.79 2.25
C TYR A 34 6.15 -1.82 0.79
N THR A 35 5.12 -2.60 0.48
CA THR A 35 4.54 -2.71 -0.86
C THR A 35 3.04 -2.56 -0.79
N GLU A 36 2.46 -2.04 -1.86
CA GLU A 36 1.02 -1.94 -1.98
C GLU A 36 0.37 -3.34 -2.02
N PRO A 37 -0.80 -3.53 -1.36
CA PRO A 37 -1.53 -4.78 -1.41
C PRO A 37 -1.91 -5.14 -2.85
N ARG A 38 -1.76 -6.43 -3.19
CA ARG A 38 -2.05 -6.97 -4.51
C ARG A 38 -3.09 -8.08 -4.42
N TYR A 39 -3.97 -8.12 -5.40
CA TYR A 39 -5.09 -9.08 -5.50
C TYR A 39 -5.04 -9.89 -6.81
N ASN A 40 -3.87 -9.96 -7.43
CA ASN A 40 -3.65 -10.66 -8.70
C ASN A 40 -3.66 -12.19 -8.58
N THR A 41 -3.65 -12.72 -7.36
CA THR A 41 -3.81 -14.18 -7.10
C THR A 41 -5.28 -14.59 -6.96
N GLU A 42 -6.19 -13.63 -6.78
CA GLU A 42 -7.61 -13.88 -6.76
C GLU A 42 -8.18 -13.89 -8.18
N GLU A 43 -9.26 -14.64 -8.38
CA GLU A 43 -9.95 -14.64 -9.67
C GLU A 43 -10.51 -13.24 -9.96
N PRO A 44 -10.17 -12.60 -11.11
CA PRO A 44 -10.67 -11.28 -11.43
C PRO A 44 -12.16 -11.32 -11.77
N ILE A 45 -12.87 -10.26 -11.44
CA ILE A 45 -14.26 -10.08 -11.81
C ILE A 45 -14.33 -9.64 -13.28
N GLN A 46 -14.86 -10.51 -14.12
CA GLN A 46 -14.99 -10.29 -15.56
C GLN A 46 -16.31 -9.60 -15.87
N LEU A 47 -16.22 -8.39 -16.45
CA LEU A 47 -17.39 -7.60 -16.84
C LEU A 47 -17.65 -7.67 -18.34
N SER A 48 -18.92 -7.79 -18.75
CA SER A 48 -19.37 -7.70 -20.14
C SER A 48 -19.31 -6.27 -20.65
N VAL A 49 -18.10 -5.74 -20.74
CA VAL A 49 -17.78 -4.39 -21.22
C VAL A 49 -16.59 -4.42 -22.16
N ASN A 50 -16.48 -3.41 -23.04
CA ASN A 50 -15.39 -3.25 -23.98
C ASN A 50 -14.07 -2.91 -23.30
N LYS A 51 -14.13 -2.02 -22.30
CA LYS A 51 -12.95 -1.55 -21.56
C LYS A 51 -13.29 -1.15 -20.13
N VAL A 52 -12.25 -1.11 -19.29
CA VAL A 52 -12.30 -0.58 -17.94
C VAL A 52 -11.36 0.62 -17.87
N ASN A 53 -11.90 1.79 -17.51
CA ASN A 53 -11.13 2.99 -17.22
C ASN A 53 -10.97 3.13 -15.71
N ILE A 54 -9.76 3.45 -15.24
CA ILE A 54 -9.49 3.72 -13.83
C ILE A 54 -9.20 5.22 -13.72
N ILE A 55 -10.01 5.92 -12.95
CA ILE A 55 -10.00 7.37 -12.82
C ILE A 55 -9.83 7.71 -11.35
N SER A 56 -8.94 8.65 -11.02
CA SER A 56 -8.85 9.23 -9.69
C SER A 56 -9.39 10.64 -9.73
N GLU A 57 -10.38 10.91 -8.89
CA GLU A 57 -10.89 12.26 -8.59
C GLU A 57 -10.34 12.77 -7.25
N PHE A 58 -9.63 11.90 -6.52
CA PHE A 58 -8.95 12.28 -5.28
C PHE A 58 -7.76 13.19 -5.56
N THR A 59 -7.64 14.25 -4.78
CA THR A 59 -6.51 15.18 -4.83
C THR A 59 -5.96 15.38 -3.41
N PRO A 60 -4.72 14.94 -3.14
CA PRO A 60 -4.11 15.12 -1.83
C PRO A 60 -3.84 16.61 -1.54
N THR A 61 -4.05 17.03 -0.30
CA THR A 61 -3.86 18.43 0.10
C THR A 61 -2.47 18.73 0.65
N PHE A 62 -1.70 17.72 1.03
CA PHE A 62 -0.34 17.81 1.61
C PHE A 62 -0.24 18.69 2.88
N THR A 63 -1.36 19.00 3.52
CA THR A 63 -1.42 19.84 4.72
C THR A 63 -2.23 19.16 5.82
N ARG A 64 -1.77 19.28 7.06
CA ARG A 64 -2.51 18.76 8.22
C ARG A 64 -3.92 19.33 8.28
N PRO A 65 -4.89 18.51 8.69
CA PRO A 65 -4.78 17.18 9.27
C PRO A 65 -4.56 16.04 8.27
N HIS A 66 -4.43 16.31 6.96
CA HIS A 66 -4.24 15.31 5.91
C HIS A 66 -2.78 14.85 5.85
N VAL A 67 -2.54 13.55 5.99
CA VAL A 67 -1.20 12.96 6.14
C VAL A 67 -0.98 11.73 5.25
N GLU A 68 -1.84 11.47 4.28
CA GLU A 68 -1.72 10.33 3.35
C GLU A 68 -0.37 10.28 2.62
N HIS A 69 0.25 11.43 2.38
CA HIS A 69 1.55 11.56 1.72
C HIS A 69 2.74 11.10 2.59
N LEU A 70 2.53 10.91 3.91
CA LEU A 70 3.55 10.39 4.83
C LEU A 70 3.55 8.86 4.90
N PHE A 71 2.50 8.22 4.39
CA PHE A 71 2.36 6.76 4.43
C PHE A 71 3.30 6.10 3.43
N PRO A 72 4.05 5.04 3.84
CA PRO A 72 4.96 4.34 2.94
C PRO A 72 4.23 3.63 1.80
N VAL A 73 2.94 3.31 2.01
CA VAL A 73 2.05 2.70 1.03
C VAL A 73 0.92 3.65 0.71
N SER A 74 0.84 4.11 -0.53
CA SER A 74 -0.21 5.03 -0.99
C SER A 74 -1.55 4.33 -1.14
N ILE A 75 -2.60 4.84 -0.47
CA ILE A 75 -3.97 4.31 -0.59
C ILE A 75 -4.48 4.50 -2.03
N GLU A 76 -4.25 5.65 -2.64
CA GLU A 76 -4.66 5.91 -4.03
C GLU A 76 -4.00 4.94 -5.01
N LYS A 77 -2.68 4.73 -4.89
CA LYS A 77 -1.94 3.77 -5.74
C LYS A 77 -2.43 2.34 -5.52
N SER A 78 -2.66 1.95 -4.26
CA SER A 78 -3.23 0.65 -3.91
C SER A 78 -4.62 0.45 -4.52
N ALA A 79 -5.46 1.48 -4.53
CA ALA A 79 -6.78 1.45 -5.16
C ALA A 79 -6.71 1.25 -6.69
N LYS A 80 -5.77 1.92 -7.36
CA LYS A 80 -5.51 1.72 -8.80
C LYS A 80 -5.05 0.29 -9.08
N LEU A 81 -4.13 -0.25 -8.27
CA LEU A 81 -3.63 -1.62 -8.42
C LEU A 81 -4.74 -2.65 -8.13
N TRP A 82 -5.55 -2.44 -7.08
CA TRP A 82 -6.71 -3.27 -6.80
C TRP A 82 -7.66 -3.33 -8.02
N ALA A 83 -7.99 -2.17 -8.59
CA ALA A 83 -8.87 -2.11 -9.76
C ALA A 83 -8.25 -2.84 -10.97
N GLN A 84 -6.95 -2.69 -11.20
CA GLN A 84 -6.23 -3.41 -12.25
C GLN A 84 -6.20 -4.92 -12.02
N ASP A 85 -6.06 -5.38 -10.79
CA ASP A 85 -6.00 -6.80 -10.47
C ASP A 85 -7.39 -7.43 -10.55
N ARG A 86 -8.41 -6.77 -10.00
CA ARG A 86 -9.73 -7.36 -9.75
C ARG A 86 -10.76 -7.15 -10.86
N ILE A 87 -10.69 -6.07 -11.65
CA ILE A 87 -11.73 -5.71 -12.62
C ILE A 87 -11.19 -5.86 -14.03
N LYS A 88 -11.83 -6.71 -14.85
CA LYS A 88 -11.41 -7.00 -16.23
C LYS A 88 -12.56 -6.84 -17.22
N ALA A 89 -12.26 -6.25 -18.39
CA ALA A 89 -13.15 -6.29 -19.54
C ALA A 89 -13.08 -7.67 -20.19
N ALA A 90 -14.23 -8.23 -20.55
CA ALA A 90 -14.30 -9.57 -21.14
C ALA A 90 -15.23 -9.65 -22.38
N ASP A 91 -15.77 -8.52 -22.84
CA ASP A 91 -16.56 -8.44 -24.08
C ASP A 91 -16.13 -7.24 -24.89
N TYR A 92 -15.07 -7.43 -25.69
CA TYR A 92 -14.47 -6.35 -26.50
C TYR A 92 -15.35 -5.87 -27.65
N SER A 93 -16.41 -6.59 -27.97
CA SER A 93 -17.42 -6.19 -28.98
C SER A 93 -18.54 -5.32 -28.38
N SER A 94 -18.65 -5.30 -27.06
CA SER A 94 -19.66 -4.53 -26.35
C SER A 94 -19.50 -3.03 -26.56
N ARG A 95 -20.61 -2.31 -26.53
CA ARG A 95 -20.61 -0.84 -26.48
C ARG A 95 -20.72 -0.29 -25.05
N LYS A 96 -20.54 -1.17 -24.07
CA LYS A 96 -20.51 -0.79 -22.65
C LYS A 96 -19.09 -0.49 -22.19
N VAL A 97 -18.97 0.50 -21.33
CA VAL A 97 -17.70 0.92 -20.72
C VAL A 97 -17.85 0.92 -19.21
N ALA A 98 -16.90 0.33 -18.52
CA ALA A 98 -16.81 0.44 -17.07
C ALA A 98 -15.80 1.53 -16.66
N GLU A 99 -16.14 2.26 -15.60
CA GLU A 99 -15.27 3.23 -14.94
C GLU A 99 -15.13 2.86 -13.48
N VAL A 100 -13.90 2.73 -13.01
CA VAL A 100 -13.56 2.60 -11.59
C VAL A 100 -13.06 3.96 -11.13
N VAL A 101 -13.88 4.67 -10.34
CA VAL A 101 -13.62 6.05 -9.95
C VAL A 101 -13.25 6.09 -8.48
N ILE A 102 -12.01 6.47 -8.18
CA ILE A 102 -11.50 6.69 -6.83
C ILE A 102 -11.93 8.11 -6.41
N LYS A 103 -12.88 8.18 -5.47
CA LYS A 103 -13.46 9.46 -4.99
C LYS A 103 -12.68 10.01 -3.80
N ASP A 104 -12.22 9.12 -2.91
CA ASP A 104 -11.44 9.47 -1.73
C ASP A 104 -10.41 8.36 -1.47
N ALA A 105 -9.22 8.76 -1.04
CA ALA A 105 -8.10 7.91 -0.67
C ALA A 105 -7.22 8.62 0.40
N GLY A 106 -7.86 9.39 1.25
CA GLY A 106 -7.21 10.27 2.22
C GLY A 106 -6.93 9.61 3.55
N VAL A 107 -6.02 10.23 4.31
CA VAL A 107 -5.76 9.93 5.71
C VAL A 107 -5.73 11.21 6.50
N THR A 108 -6.45 11.25 7.61
CA THR A 108 -6.37 12.35 8.57
C THR A 108 -5.72 11.91 9.87
N GLU A 109 -5.03 12.83 10.54
CA GLU A 109 -4.51 12.63 11.88
C GLU A 109 -5.14 13.60 12.88
N GLU A 110 -5.34 13.14 14.10
CA GLU A 110 -5.83 13.92 15.24
C GLU A 110 -5.01 13.58 16.48
N ILE A 111 -4.61 14.62 17.24
CA ILE A 111 -3.88 14.43 18.49
C ILE A 111 -4.88 14.34 19.63
N GLU A 112 -4.90 13.19 20.29
CA GLU A 112 -5.68 12.96 21.49
C GLU A 112 -4.80 13.17 22.72
N LYS A 113 -5.12 14.19 23.52
CA LYS A 113 -4.39 14.46 24.76
C LYS A 113 -4.82 13.49 25.86
N GLY A 114 -3.84 12.93 26.54
CA GLY A 114 -4.09 12.07 27.71
C GLY A 114 -4.56 12.85 28.92
N ASP A 115 -5.38 12.23 29.75
CA ASP A 115 -5.95 12.84 30.96
C ASP A 115 -4.95 12.99 32.13
N ASN A 116 -3.76 12.38 32.04
CA ASN A 116 -2.79 12.35 33.12
C ASN A 116 -1.67 13.37 32.96
N GLN A 117 -1.58 14.34 33.86
CA GLN A 117 -0.50 15.34 33.90
C GLN A 117 0.89 14.79 34.30
N ILE A 118 0.97 13.56 34.78
CA ILE A 118 2.22 12.94 35.29
C ILE A 118 2.89 12.05 34.25
N PHE A 119 2.11 11.45 33.35
CA PHE A 119 2.59 10.62 32.25
C PHE A 119 2.03 11.17 30.94
N ASN A 120 2.90 11.39 29.95
CA ASN A 120 2.48 11.79 28.62
C ASN A 120 1.79 10.60 27.95
N ASN A 121 0.46 10.52 28.05
CA ASN A 121 -0.37 9.50 27.41
C ASN A 121 -1.01 10.02 26.11
N ASP A 122 -0.43 11.05 25.52
CA ASP A 122 -0.92 11.60 24.24
C ASP A 122 -0.85 10.51 23.17
N ARG A 123 -1.88 10.47 22.34
CA ARG A 123 -1.99 9.53 21.22
C ARG A 123 -2.22 10.31 19.94
N ILE A 124 -1.83 9.71 18.84
CA ILE A 124 -2.21 10.19 17.52
C ILE A 124 -3.18 9.19 16.93
N ARG A 125 -4.37 9.67 16.61
CA ARG A 125 -5.39 8.90 15.89
C ARG A 125 -5.27 9.19 14.41
N TYR A 126 -5.10 8.14 13.63
CA TYR A 126 -5.15 8.17 12.17
C TYR A 126 -6.48 7.60 11.71
N ARG A 127 -7.10 8.23 10.71
CA ARG A 127 -8.28 7.72 10.03
C ARG A 127 -8.04 7.69 8.53
N ALA A 128 -7.96 6.50 7.97
CA ALA A 128 -7.90 6.28 6.52
C ALA A 128 -9.31 6.11 5.96
N ASN A 129 -9.58 6.78 4.85
CA ASN A 129 -10.80 6.66 4.08
C ASN A 129 -10.49 6.18 2.66
N LEU A 130 -11.37 5.34 2.13
CA LEU A 130 -11.34 4.88 0.75
C LEU A 130 -12.76 4.85 0.21
N VAL A 131 -13.04 5.64 -0.84
CA VAL A 131 -14.33 5.65 -1.51
C VAL A 131 -14.11 5.37 -2.99
N ILE A 132 -14.68 4.26 -3.47
CA ILE A 132 -14.61 3.87 -4.88
C ILE A 132 -16.03 3.63 -5.42
N THR A 133 -16.29 4.19 -6.59
CA THR A 133 -17.50 3.95 -7.38
C THR A 133 -17.14 3.17 -8.64
N ILE A 134 -17.85 2.09 -8.91
CA ILE A 134 -17.80 1.42 -10.22
C ILE A 134 -19.08 1.76 -10.97
N ARG A 135 -18.92 2.29 -12.18
CA ARG A 135 -19.99 2.72 -13.06
C ARG A 135 -19.87 2.00 -14.40
N ILE A 136 -20.97 1.47 -14.90
CA ILE A 136 -21.06 0.89 -16.23
C ILE A 136 -22.05 1.71 -17.04
N THR A 137 -21.60 2.22 -18.18
CA THR A 137 -22.42 3.01 -19.12
C THR A 137 -22.57 2.22 -20.42
N ASP A 138 -23.81 2.04 -20.84
CA ASP A 138 -24.15 1.50 -22.18
C ASP A 138 -24.27 2.66 -23.15
N LEU A 139 -23.37 2.70 -24.15
CA LEU A 139 -23.31 3.81 -25.10
C LEU A 139 -24.42 3.76 -26.16
N ASP A 140 -25.16 2.65 -26.31
CA ASP A 140 -26.26 2.54 -27.29
C ASP A 140 -27.53 3.23 -26.80
N ASN A 141 -27.87 3.03 -25.54
CA ASN A 141 -29.10 3.55 -24.94
C ASN A 141 -28.86 4.56 -23.82
N MET A 142 -27.60 4.92 -23.57
CA MET A 142 -27.18 5.84 -22.51
C MET A 142 -27.62 5.43 -21.10
N SER A 143 -27.95 4.16 -20.91
CA SER A 143 -28.29 3.63 -19.60
C SER A 143 -27.04 3.46 -18.73
N GLN A 144 -27.20 3.61 -17.43
CA GLN A 144 -26.11 3.56 -16.49
C GLN A 144 -26.48 2.72 -15.26
N ALA A 145 -25.53 1.90 -14.83
CA ALA A 145 -25.59 1.19 -13.57
C ALA A 145 -24.35 1.49 -12.74
N SER A 146 -24.47 1.60 -11.44
CA SER A 146 -23.33 1.86 -10.57
C SER A 146 -23.46 1.19 -9.21
N THR A 147 -22.30 0.96 -8.60
CA THR A 147 -22.19 0.58 -7.19
C THR A 147 -21.03 1.32 -6.56
N ASN A 148 -21.10 1.58 -5.28
CA ASN A 148 -20.02 2.21 -4.54
C ASN A 148 -19.76 1.50 -3.22
N VAL A 149 -18.53 1.64 -2.74
CA VAL A 149 -18.13 1.23 -1.40
C VAL A 149 -17.36 2.38 -0.77
N GLU A 150 -17.74 2.69 0.46
CA GLU A 150 -16.95 3.47 1.40
C GLU A 150 -16.39 2.51 2.45
N ALA A 151 -15.09 2.52 2.61
CA ALA A 151 -14.37 1.82 3.66
C ALA A 151 -13.51 2.82 4.43
N TRP A 152 -13.42 2.61 5.73
CA TRP A 152 -12.55 3.41 6.58
C TRP A 152 -11.92 2.56 7.66
N ARG A 153 -10.78 3.02 8.17
CA ARG A 153 -10.09 2.39 9.27
C ARG A 153 -9.44 3.42 10.17
N GLU A 154 -9.53 3.18 11.47
CA GLU A 154 -8.86 4.00 12.46
C GLU A 154 -7.74 3.22 13.16
N LEU A 155 -6.73 3.97 13.55
CA LEU A 155 -5.58 3.50 14.29
C LEU A 155 -5.16 4.60 15.27
N ALA A 156 -5.01 4.28 16.54
CA ALA A 156 -4.49 5.21 17.54
C ALA A 156 -3.21 4.63 18.15
N ILE A 157 -2.11 5.37 18.03
CA ILE A 157 -0.79 4.98 18.55
C ILE A 157 -0.26 6.03 19.52
N PRO A 158 0.68 5.68 20.43
CA PRO A 158 1.35 6.67 21.29
C PRO A 158 1.99 7.79 20.47
N ALA A 159 1.93 9.04 20.93
CA ALA A 159 2.45 10.17 20.19
C ALA A 159 3.98 10.15 20.04
N ASP A 160 4.68 9.52 20.97
CA ASP A 160 6.13 9.34 21.02
C ASP A 160 6.64 8.11 20.25
N THR A 161 5.76 7.36 19.57
CA THR A 161 6.16 6.24 18.70
C THR A 161 7.16 6.72 17.64
N ASP A 162 8.26 5.99 17.46
CA ASP A 162 9.25 6.33 16.44
C ASP A 162 8.71 6.13 15.00
N ILE A 163 9.41 6.69 14.02
CA ILE A 163 8.91 6.70 12.64
C ILE A 163 8.87 5.30 12.01
N ALA A 164 9.84 4.44 12.30
CA ALA A 164 9.89 3.10 11.74
C ALA A 164 8.75 2.23 12.25
N GLU A 165 8.41 2.38 13.52
CA GLU A 165 7.25 1.70 14.13
C GLU A 165 5.93 2.29 13.59
N LYS A 166 5.83 3.63 13.43
CA LYS A 166 4.68 4.27 12.78
C LYS A 166 4.41 3.72 11.39
N GLU A 167 5.44 3.58 10.58
CA GLU A 167 5.33 3.03 9.22
C GLU A 167 4.80 1.59 9.21
N GLN A 168 5.20 0.76 10.18
CA GLN A 168 4.64 -0.59 10.32
C GLN A 168 3.15 -0.57 10.65
N TYR A 169 2.75 0.29 11.58
CA TYR A 169 1.34 0.48 11.93
C TYR A 169 0.52 0.98 10.74
N TRP A 170 1.02 1.98 10.01
CA TRP A 170 0.35 2.52 8.83
C TRP A 170 0.20 1.48 7.73
N ASN A 171 1.26 0.72 7.45
CA ASN A 171 1.20 -0.37 6.48
C ASN A 171 0.17 -1.43 6.87
N GLY A 172 0.17 -1.85 8.14
CA GLY A 172 -0.84 -2.77 8.66
C GLY A 172 -2.27 -2.23 8.56
N MET A 173 -2.45 -0.93 8.75
CA MET A 173 -3.74 -0.24 8.60
C MET A 173 -4.23 -0.25 7.14
N VAL A 174 -3.34 0.06 6.18
CA VAL A 174 -3.67 0.05 4.75
C VAL A 174 -4.03 -1.36 4.28
N ASN A 175 -3.24 -2.37 4.65
CA ASN A 175 -3.54 -3.76 4.27
C ASN A 175 -4.93 -4.18 4.75
N LYS A 176 -5.24 -3.96 6.03
CA LYS A 176 -6.55 -4.31 6.60
C LYS A 176 -7.71 -3.51 5.97
N LEU A 177 -7.48 -2.24 5.61
CA LEU A 177 -8.46 -1.43 4.90
C LEU A 177 -8.81 -2.07 3.55
N PHE A 178 -7.79 -2.48 2.79
CA PHE A 178 -8.00 -3.08 1.47
C PHE A 178 -8.56 -4.49 1.52
N ASP A 179 -8.22 -5.31 2.51
CA ASP A 179 -8.83 -6.63 2.70
C ASP A 179 -10.35 -6.51 2.91
N GLU A 180 -10.77 -5.60 3.78
CA GLU A 180 -12.19 -5.34 4.03
C GLU A 180 -12.88 -4.72 2.80
N PHE A 181 -12.22 -3.76 2.16
CA PHE A 181 -12.73 -3.13 0.95
C PHE A 181 -12.92 -4.14 -0.19
N ASN A 182 -11.95 -5.03 -0.42
CA ASN A 182 -12.01 -6.06 -1.47
C ASN A 182 -13.24 -6.96 -1.32
N ILE A 183 -13.52 -7.42 -0.10
CA ILE A 183 -14.69 -8.24 0.21
C ILE A 183 -15.98 -7.45 -0.08
N LYS A 184 -16.13 -6.26 0.49
CA LYS A 184 -17.34 -5.45 0.35
C LYS A 184 -17.60 -5.06 -1.11
N MET A 185 -16.55 -4.67 -1.85
CA MET A 185 -16.71 -4.25 -3.24
C MET A 185 -17.05 -5.44 -4.14
N SER A 186 -16.42 -6.61 -3.93
CA SER A 186 -16.76 -7.83 -4.66
C SER A 186 -18.23 -8.19 -4.46
N ASP A 187 -18.72 -8.22 -3.22
CA ASP A 187 -20.12 -8.50 -2.89
C ASP A 187 -21.06 -7.49 -3.54
N ASN A 188 -20.74 -6.21 -3.50
CA ASN A 188 -21.55 -5.16 -4.11
C ASN A 188 -21.61 -5.26 -5.64
N ILE A 189 -20.51 -5.65 -6.29
CA ILE A 189 -20.51 -5.90 -7.74
C ILE A 189 -21.43 -7.07 -8.08
N TYR A 190 -21.30 -8.20 -7.38
CA TYR A 190 -22.13 -9.38 -7.61
C TYR A 190 -23.61 -9.13 -7.31
N LYS A 191 -23.94 -8.25 -6.36
CA LYS A 191 -25.30 -7.89 -6.00
C LYS A 191 -25.91 -6.87 -6.95
N ASN A 192 -25.22 -5.78 -7.23
CA ASN A 192 -25.78 -4.58 -7.87
C ASN A 192 -25.47 -4.51 -9.37
N LEU A 193 -24.39 -5.15 -9.83
CA LEU A 193 -23.95 -5.17 -11.22
C LEU A 193 -23.96 -6.58 -11.81
N ASN A 194 -24.71 -7.51 -11.22
CA ASN A 194 -24.74 -8.92 -11.56
C ASN A 194 -25.03 -9.21 -13.04
N MET A 195 -25.84 -8.37 -13.69
CA MET A 195 -26.20 -8.52 -15.11
C MET A 195 -25.00 -8.26 -16.04
N TYR A 196 -23.95 -7.62 -15.54
CA TYR A 196 -22.74 -7.34 -16.30
C TYR A 196 -21.59 -8.28 -15.96
N VAL A 197 -21.73 -9.14 -14.93
CA VAL A 197 -20.68 -10.08 -14.51
C VAL A 197 -20.80 -11.39 -15.29
N ILE A 198 -19.72 -11.80 -15.95
CA ILE A 198 -19.64 -13.02 -16.75
C ILE A 198 -19.35 -14.24 -15.86
N ASN A 199 -18.30 -14.16 -15.05
CA ASN A 199 -17.85 -15.22 -14.16
C ASN A 199 -18.46 -15.08 -12.75
N LYS A 200 -19.74 -15.41 -12.62
CA LYS A 200 -20.41 -15.38 -11.32
C LYS A 200 -19.88 -16.51 -10.42
N PRO A 201 -19.65 -16.26 -9.12
CA PRO A 201 -19.35 -17.35 -8.19
C PRO A 201 -20.51 -18.35 -8.18
N ILE A 202 -20.17 -19.63 -8.20
CA ILE A 202 -21.17 -20.70 -8.08
C ILE A 202 -21.68 -20.65 -6.64
N THR A 203 -22.88 -20.13 -6.43
CA THR A 203 -23.54 -20.22 -5.13
C THR A 203 -23.98 -21.65 -4.95
N PRO A 204 -23.48 -22.41 -3.95
CA PRO A 204 -23.98 -23.74 -3.69
C PRO A 204 -25.46 -23.64 -3.30
N THR A 205 -26.33 -24.20 -4.14
CA THR A 205 -27.74 -24.34 -3.82
C THR A 205 -27.87 -25.51 -2.84
N TYR A 206 -28.02 -25.21 -1.57
CA TYR A 206 -28.43 -26.24 -0.59
C TYR A 206 -29.91 -26.50 -0.81
N TYR A 207 -30.24 -27.70 -1.28
CA TYR A 207 -31.58 -28.27 -1.33
C TYR A 207 -31.91 -28.91 0.01
#